data_2d13df3d7d4b703f73c5a9e2c711d1d1
#
_entry.id   2d13df3d7d4b703f73c5a9e2c711d1d1
#
_cell.length_a   1.000
_cell.length_b   1.000
_cell.length_c   1.000
_cell.angle_alpha   90.00
_cell.angle_beta   90.00
_cell.angle_gamma   90.00
#
_symmetry.space_group_name_H-M   'P 1'
#
loop_
_entity.id
_entity.type
_entity.pdbx_description
1 polymer ?
#
loop_
_entity_poly.entity_id
_entity_poly.type
_entity_poly.pdbx_seq_one_letter_code
_entity_poly.pdbx_strand_id
1 'polypeptide(L)'
;GIGALGDIGCYSLDMVLNAIGYPKPLTVSGYKSDFFGKNPATYADRGHPEYADIFGVDDFAAAFVRLEGDIILDFRIAWAMNINTPGDTIILGTKAGLRIPSTNCWNGSVGGPMTIYHTVAGEQVETKIPIIETHDSYNIFDKKVRSFVEAVQNGGKAPVPSSQIFYNQAIIDGIMKSHRAGHEIEIKLPEC
;
A
#
# COMPACT_ATOMS: atom_id res chain seq x y z
N GLY A 1 1.97 18.75 1.88
CA GLY A 1 2.50 17.55 2.53
C GLY A 1 1.89 16.28 1.92
N ILE A 2 2.30 15.14 2.40
CA ILE A 2 1.77 13.81 2.08
C ILE A 2 1.16 13.26 3.36
N GLY A 3 -0.08 12.83 3.31
CA GLY A 3 -0.86 12.31 4.43
C GLY A 3 -1.10 10.81 4.30
N ALA A 4 -2.37 10.39 4.16
CA ALA A 4 -2.78 8.99 4.08
C ALA A 4 -1.99 8.21 3.01
N LEU A 5 -1.71 8.85 1.86
CA LEU A 5 -0.95 8.26 0.76
C LEU A 5 0.47 7.84 1.19
N GLY A 6 1.17 8.68 1.91
CA GLY A 6 2.54 8.39 2.36
C GLY A 6 2.62 7.61 3.67
N ASP A 7 1.68 7.83 4.59
CA ASP A 7 1.68 7.22 5.92
C ASP A 7 1.28 5.73 5.88
N ILE A 8 0.09 5.44 5.38
CA ILE A 8 -0.41 4.07 5.30
C ILE A 8 -0.40 3.50 3.87
N GLY A 9 -0.43 4.37 2.85
CA GLY A 9 -0.39 3.96 1.46
C GLY A 9 0.90 3.25 1.07
N CYS A 10 2.04 3.67 1.63
CA CYS A 10 3.33 3.03 1.38
C CYS A 10 3.35 1.55 1.78
N TYR A 11 2.67 1.16 2.87
CA TYR A 11 2.56 -0.24 3.29
C TYR A 11 1.73 -1.07 2.32
N SER A 12 0.58 -0.55 1.90
CA SER A 12 -0.31 -1.24 0.95
C SER A 12 0.33 -1.40 -0.43
N LEU A 13 1.04 -0.37 -0.90
CA LEU A 13 1.80 -0.43 -2.14
C LEU A 13 2.93 -1.44 -2.07
N ASP A 14 3.72 -1.44 -0.98
CA ASP A 14 4.83 -2.36 -0.81
C ASP A 14 4.35 -3.81 -0.76
N MET A 15 3.26 -4.09 -0.03
CA MET A 15 2.66 -5.42 0.04
C MET A 15 2.25 -5.93 -1.35
N VAL A 16 1.58 -5.12 -2.15
CA VAL A 16 1.14 -5.49 -3.49
C VAL A 16 2.33 -5.66 -4.43
N LEU A 17 3.24 -4.69 -4.47
CA LEU A 17 4.42 -4.75 -5.33
C LEU A 17 5.28 -5.96 -5.00
N ASN A 18 5.46 -6.28 -3.72
CA ASN A 18 6.16 -7.49 -3.28
C ASN A 18 5.47 -8.78 -3.77
N ALA A 19 4.15 -8.84 -3.65
CA ALA A 19 3.38 -10.01 -4.07
C ALA A 19 3.46 -10.28 -5.59
N ILE A 20 3.65 -9.23 -6.41
CA ILE A 20 3.74 -9.34 -7.88
C ILE A 20 5.17 -9.20 -8.43
N GLY A 21 6.19 -9.15 -7.56
CA GLY A 21 7.59 -9.17 -7.95
C GLY A 21 8.18 -7.81 -8.35
N TYR A 22 7.63 -6.70 -7.87
CA TYR A 22 8.09 -5.32 -8.12
C TYR A 22 8.26 -4.98 -9.62
N PRO A 23 7.20 -5.08 -10.44
CA PRO A 23 7.26 -4.62 -11.82
C PRO A 23 7.49 -3.11 -11.87
N LYS A 24 8.25 -2.64 -12.87
CA LYS A 24 8.59 -1.23 -13.03
C LYS A 24 7.32 -0.40 -13.23
N PRO A 25 7.09 0.69 -12.47
CA PRO A 25 6.00 1.61 -12.73
C PRO A 25 6.28 2.46 -13.97
N LEU A 26 5.27 2.62 -14.84
CA LEU A 26 5.37 3.30 -16.12
C LEU A 26 4.63 4.64 -16.12
N THR A 27 3.33 4.60 -15.86
CA THR A 27 2.48 5.79 -15.83
C THR A 27 1.50 5.73 -14.67
N VAL A 28 0.97 6.89 -14.29
CA VAL A 28 -0.05 6.99 -13.24
C VAL A 28 -1.05 8.09 -13.53
N SER A 29 -2.33 7.76 -13.34
CA SER A 29 -3.42 8.73 -13.18
C SER A 29 -3.83 8.73 -11.72
N GLY A 30 -3.64 9.86 -11.03
CA GLY A 30 -3.82 9.96 -9.60
C GLY A 30 -4.68 11.13 -9.16
N TYR A 31 -5.35 10.94 -8.02
CA TYR A 31 -6.18 11.94 -7.36
C TYR A 31 -5.92 11.89 -5.85
N LYS A 32 -6.01 13.03 -5.19
CA LYS A 32 -6.02 13.14 -3.73
C LYS A 32 -7.08 14.12 -3.24
N SER A 33 -7.50 13.94 -2.01
CA SER A 33 -8.42 14.84 -1.30
C SER A 33 -7.92 15.10 0.11
N ASP A 34 -8.34 16.24 0.66
CA ASP A 34 -8.13 16.65 2.06
C ASP A 34 -9.47 17.09 2.71
N PHE A 35 -10.57 16.60 2.16
CA PHE A 35 -11.93 17.05 2.48
C PHE A 35 -12.29 16.88 3.96
N PHE A 36 -12.04 15.69 4.51
CA PHE A 36 -12.37 15.42 5.91
C PHE A 36 -11.42 16.13 6.86
N GLY A 37 -10.13 16.15 6.53
CA GLY A 37 -9.13 16.83 7.35
C GLY A 37 -9.34 18.35 7.43
N LYS A 38 -9.87 18.96 6.38
CA LYS A 38 -10.23 20.39 6.35
C LYS A 38 -11.64 20.72 6.82
N ASN A 39 -12.42 19.72 7.20
CA ASN A 39 -13.77 19.93 7.70
C ASN A 39 -13.75 20.02 9.24
N PRO A 40 -14.07 21.18 9.85
CA PRO A 40 -14.12 21.33 11.31
C PRO A 40 -15.04 20.33 12.01
N ALA A 41 -16.11 19.88 11.34
CA ALA A 41 -17.04 18.89 11.89
C ALA A 41 -16.39 17.53 12.13
N THR A 42 -15.31 17.19 11.43
CA THR A 42 -14.54 15.94 11.64
C THR A 42 -13.89 15.90 13.03
N TYR A 43 -13.65 17.04 13.63
CA TYR A 43 -12.99 17.18 14.93
C TYR A 43 -13.96 17.57 16.08
N ALA A 44 -15.25 17.67 15.79
CA ALA A 44 -16.25 18.13 16.75
C ALA A 44 -16.27 17.29 18.04
N ASP A 45 -16.25 15.95 17.89
CA ASP A 45 -16.25 15.02 19.03
C ASP A 45 -14.96 15.07 19.87
N ARG A 46 -13.88 15.63 19.33
CA ARG A 46 -12.59 15.79 20.01
C ARG A 46 -12.43 17.19 20.62
N GLY A 47 -13.35 18.10 20.37
CA GLY A 47 -13.31 19.46 20.88
C GLY A 47 -12.24 20.36 20.26
N HIS A 48 -11.71 20.01 19.08
CA HIS A 48 -10.62 20.71 18.41
C HIS A 48 -10.94 21.06 16.95
N PRO A 49 -12.03 21.81 16.66
CA PRO A 49 -12.39 22.15 15.28
C PRO A 49 -11.30 22.96 14.54
N GLU A 50 -10.45 23.67 15.27
CA GLU A 50 -9.32 24.46 14.75
C GLU A 50 -8.24 23.61 14.05
N TYR A 51 -8.21 22.30 14.26
CA TYR A 51 -7.27 21.42 13.54
C TYR A 51 -7.53 21.41 12.04
N ALA A 52 -8.74 21.70 11.60
CA ALA A 52 -9.07 21.84 10.20
C ALA A 52 -8.28 22.95 9.50
N ASP A 53 -7.98 24.04 10.21
CA ASP A 53 -7.28 25.22 9.67
C ASP A 53 -5.80 24.92 9.37
N ILE A 54 -5.20 24.01 10.14
CA ILE A 54 -3.80 23.63 10.00
C ILE A 54 -3.59 22.33 9.19
N PHE A 55 -4.67 21.65 8.79
CA PHE A 55 -4.57 20.42 8.02
C PHE A 55 -4.04 20.69 6.61
N GLY A 56 -2.88 20.16 6.28
CA GLY A 56 -2.13 20.46 5.05
C GLY A 56 -1.69 19.25 4.23
N VAL A 57 -2.32 18.07 4.46
CA VAL A 57 -1.97 16.81 3.80
C VAL A 57 -3.22 16.16 3.19
N ASP A 58 -3.06 15.05 2.50
CA ASP A 58 -4.19 14.26 2.00
C ASP A 58 -4.77 13.36 3.11
N ASP A 59 -6.08 13.22 3.11
CA ASP A 59 -6.81 12.21 3.90
C ASP A 59 -7.32 11.05 3.04
N PHE A 60 -7.31 11.23 1.72
CA PHE A 60 -7.69 10.23 0.72
C PHE A 60 -6.80 10.35 -0.53
N ALA A 61 -6.44 9.23 -1.11
CA ALA A 61 -5.85 9.17 -2.45
C ALA A 61 -6.38 7.97 -3.24
N ALA A 62 -6.47 8.13 -4.56
CA ALA A 62 -6.81 7.08 -5.50
C ALA A 62 -5.93 7.18 -6.74
N ALA A 63 -5.61 6.04 -7.35
CA ALA A 63 -4.78 6.02 -8.54
C ALA A 63 -5.03 4.79 -9.40
N PHE A 64 -4.78 4.97 -10.70
CA PHE A 64 -4.64 3.92 -11.68
C PHE A 64 -3.20 3.95 -12.20
N VAL A 65 -2.44 2.89 -11.93
CA VAL A 65 -1.01 2.81 -12.25
C VAL A 65 -0.78 1.71 -13.27
N ARG A 66 -0.08 2.04 -14.37
CA ARG A 66 0.40 1.06 -15.34
C ARG A 66 1.80 0.61 -14.95
N LEU A 67 1.97 -0.70 -14.88
CA LEU A 67 3.23 -1.32 -14.55
C LEU A 67 3.73 -2.14 -15.74
N GLU A 68 5.02 -2.44 -15.76
CA GLU A 68 5.64 -3.31 -16.78
C GLU A 68 4.96 -4.67 -16.81
N GLY A 69 4.86 -5.28 -18.02
CA GLY A 69 4.21 -6.57 -18.23
C GLY A 69 2.69 -6.51 -18.31
N ASP A 70 2.13 -5.38 -18.76
CA ASP A 70 0.68 -5.14 -18.88
C ASP A 70 -0.09 -5.27 -17.56
N ILE A 71 0.59 -5.03 -16.45
CA ILE A 71 -0.02 -5.08 -15.12
C ILE A 71 -0.63 -3.73 -14.78
N ILE A 72 -1.86 -3.77 -14.26
CA ILE A 72 -2.59 -2.60 -13.82
C ILE A 72 -2.81 -2.68 -12.31
N LEU A 73 -2.52 -1.59 -11.62
CA LEU A 73 -2.81 -1.40 -10.21
C LEU A 73 -3.89 -0.33 -10.04
N ASP A 74 -5.08 -0.73 -9.55
CA ASP A 74 -6.10 0.18 -9.01
C ASP A 74 -5.83 0.31 -7.50
N PHE A 75 -5.51 1.52 -7.07
CA PHE A 75 -5.08 1.80 -5.72
C PHE A 75 -5.96 2.87 -5.06
N ARG A 76 -6.38 2.61 -3.82
CA ARG A 76 -7.09 3.57 -2.98
C ARG A 76 -6.63 3.45 -1.54
N ILE A 77 -6.50 4.59 -0.90
CA ILE A 77 -6.13 4.68 0.51
C ILE A 77 -6.81 5.87 1.17
N ALA A 78 -7.20 5.73 2.42
CA ALA A 78 -7.79 6.82 3.19
C ALA A 78 -7.54 6.67 4.68
N TRP A 79 -7.37 7.79 5.37
CA TRP A 79 -7.47 7.86 6.83
C TRP A 79 -8.93 7.94 7.29
N ALA A 80 -9.78 8.59 6.47
CA ALA A 80 -11.19 8.80 6.77
C ALA A 80 -12.05 8.63 5.51
N MET A 81 -13.15 7.91 5.65
CA MET A 81 -14.16 7.72 4.61
C MET A 81 -15.48 7.31 5.26
N ASN A 82 -16.61 7.57 4.58
CA ASN A 82 -17.94 7.19 5.05
C ASN A 82 -18.25 5.71 4.70
N ILE A 83 -17.35 4.81 5.07
CA ILE A 83 -17.49 3.36 4.90
C ILE A 83 -16.75 2.65 6.02
N ASN A 84 -17.21 1.49 6.41
CA ASN A 84 -16.64 0.74 7.54
C ASN A 84 -15.41 -0.10 7.21
N THR A 85 -15.07 -0.24 5.94
CA THR A 85 -13.89 -1.01 5.50
C THR A 85 -13.32 -0.45 4.20
N PRO A 86 -11.99 -0.35 4.06
CA PRO A 86 -11.34 0.03 2.81
C PRO A 86 -11.43 -1.07 1.75
N GLY A 87 -11.78 -2.30 2.13
CA GLY A 87 -11.78 -3.47 1.27
C GLY A 87 -10.50 -4.29 1.35
N ASP A 88 -10.53 -5.45 0.72
CA ASP A 88 -9.40 -6.38 0.64
C ASP A 88 -8.47 -5.99 -0.52
N THR A 89 -7.22 -6.45 -0.44
CA THR A 89 -6.34 -6.43 -1.59
C THR A 89 -6.61 -7.66 -2.47
N ILE A 90 -6.89 -7.42 -3.75
CA ILE A 90 -7.20 -8.48 -4.71
C ILE A 90 -6.20 -8.44 -5.85
N ILE A 91 -5.56 -9.56 -6.13
CA ILE A 91 -4.65 -9.72 -7.26
C ILE A 91 -5.30 -10.71 -8.24
N LEU A 92 -5.57 -10.23 -9.45
CA LEU A 92 -6.15 -11.02 -10.53
C LEU A 92 -5.03 -11.42 -11.50
N GLY A 93 -4.68 -12.69 -11.50
CA GLY A 93 -3.70 -13.24 -12.42
C GLY A 93 -4.36 -14.14 -13.47
N THR A 94 -3.64 -14.45 -14.53
CA THR A 94 -4.13 -15.31 -15.64
C THR A 94 -4.27 -16.79 -15.25
N LYS A 95 -3.60 -17.23 -14.18
CA LYS A 95 -3.63 -18.63 -13.70
C LYS A 95 -4.35 -18.79 -12.37
N ALA A 96 -4.38 -17.76 -11.56
CA ALA A 96 -4.97 -17.76 -10.23
C ALA A 96 -5.27 -16.34 -9.77
N GLY A 97 -6.18 -16.20 -8.81
CA GLY A 97 -6.42 -14.96 -8.06
C GLY A 97 -5.95 -15.09 -6.63
N LEU A 98 -5.56 -13.98 -6.00
CA LEU A 98 -5.22 -13.91 -4.59
C LEU A 98 -6.04 -12.82 -3.91
N ARG A 99 -6.66 -13.16 -2.79
CA ARG A 99 -7.30 -12.23 -1.89
C ARG A 99 -6.51 -12.16 -0.59
N ILE A 100 -6.07 -10.97 -0.24
CA ILE A 100 -5.42 -10.65 1.03
C ILE A 100 -6.43 -9.83 1.83
N PRO A 101 -6.96 -10.34 2.97
CA PRO A 101 -7.91 -9.60 3.78
C PRO A 101 -7.35 -8.26 4.24
N SER A 102 -8.22 -7.25 4.36
CA SER A 102 -7.83 -5.95 4.87
C SER A 102 -7.21 -6.10 6.26
N THR A 103 -6.13 -5.38 6.49
CA THR A 103 -5.44 -5.40 7.77
C THR A 103 -6.19 -4.50 8.76
N ASN A 104 -6.56 -5.05 9.90
CA ASN A 104 -7.19 -4.29 10.98
C ASN A 104 -6.17 -3.58 11.86
N CYS A 105 -4.87 -3.57 11.46
CA CYS A 105 -3.89 -3.18 12.43
C CYS A 105 -2.62 -2.58 11.85
N TRP A 106 -2.17 -1.65 12.59
CA TRP A 106 -0.87 -1.00 12.55
C TRP A 106 0.33 -1.96 12.75
N ASN A 107 0.08 -3.21 13.15
CA ASN A 107 1.10 -4.18 13.50
C ASN A 107 1.46 -5.12 12.35
N GLY A 108 0.93 -4.90 11.15
CA GLY A 108 1.17 -5.77 10.00
C GLY A 108 0.51 -7.15 10.10
N SER A 109 -0.43 -7.34 11.02
CA SER A 109 -1.23 -8.56 11.05
C SER A 109 -2.32 -8.49 9.96
N VAL A 110 -2.55 -9.62 9.32
CA VAL A 110 -3.59 -9.79 8.31
C VAL A 110 -4.89 -10.18 9.00
N GLY A 111 -6.00 -9.58 8.62
CA GLY A 111 -7.31 -9.80 9.26
C GLY A 111 -7.94 -11.19 9.06
N GLY A 112 -7.17 -12.16 8.56
CA GLY A 112 -7.63 -13.54 8.33
C GLY A 112 -6.74 -14.28 7.33
N PRO A 113 -7.08 -15.54 6.98
CA PRO A 113 -6.33 -16.31 6.01
C PRO A 113 -6.43 -15.68 4.62
N MET A 114 -5.33 -15.66 3.89
CA MET A 114 -5.36 -15.36 2.46
C MET A 114 -6.10 -16.46 1.70
N THR A 115 -6.72 -16.09 0.58
CA THR A 115 -7.46 -17.06 -0.25
C THR A 115 -6.89 -17.03 -1.67
N ILE A 116 -6.52 -18.19 -2.18
CA ILE A 116 -6.17 -18.40 -3.59
C ILE A 116 -7.39 -18.95 -4.31
N TYR A 117 -7.75 -18.33 -5.43
CA TYR A 117 -8.77 -18.78 -6.37
C TYR A 117 -8.07 -19.39 -7.59
N HIS A 118 -8.30 -20.67 -7.87
CA HIS A 118 -7.63 -21.37 -8.96
C HIS A 118 -8.48 -22.51 -9.52
N THR A 119 -7.99 -23.16 -10.56
CA THR A 119 -8.71 -24.27 -11.21
C THR A 119 -8.01 -25.61 -10.91
N VAL A 120 -8.77 -26.60 -10.46
CA VAL A 120 -8.31 -27.97 -10.27
C VAL A 120 -9.23 -28.90 -11.04
N ALA A 121 -8.69 -29.72 -11.93
CA ALA A 121 -9.46 -30.66 -12.78
C ALA A 121 -10.62 -30.02 -13.56
N GLY A 122 -10.48 -28.73 -13.94
CA GLY A 122 -11.50 -27.96 -14.66
C GLY A 122 -12.50 -27.22 -13.76
N GLU A 123 -12.47 -27.44 -12.47
CA GLU A 123 -13.37 -26.79 -11.50
C GLU A 123 -12.70 -25.62 -10.78
N GLN A 124 -13.46 -24.55 -10.54
CA GLN A 124 -13.00 -23.41 -9.75
C GLN A 124 -13.01 -23.79 -8.27
N VAL A 125 -11.88 -23.59 -7.60
CA VAL A 125 -11.71 -23.89 -6.18
C VAL A 125 -11.11 -22.72 -5.42
N GLU A 126 -11.38 -22.69 -4.11
CA GLU A 126 -10.80 -21.76 -3.15
C GLU A 126 -9.87 -22.51 -2.21
N THR A 127 -8.63 -22.05 -2.11
CA THR A 127 -7.68 -22.57 -1.14
C THR A 127 -7.36 -21.48 -0.11
N LYS A 128 -7.71 -21.72 1.14
CA LYS A 128 -7.36 -20.83 2.25
C LYS A 128 -5.94 -21.16 2.72
N ILE A 129 -5.10 -20.11 2.78
CA ILE A 129 -3.74 -20.20 3.29
C ILE A 129 -3.80 -19.78 4.76
N PRO A 130 -3.54 -20.69 5.72
CA PRO A 130 -3.52 -20.34 7.12
C PRO A 130 -2.36 -19.37 7.40
N ILE A 131 -2.59 -18.43 8.32
CA ILE A 131 -1.51 -17.61 8.84
C ILE A 131 -0.69 -18.49 9.77
N ILE A 132 0.60 -18.61 9.49
CA ILE A 132 1.53 -19.32 10.36
C ILE A 132 2.06 -18.30 11.37
N GLU A 133 1.56 -18.37 12.60
CA GLU A 133 2.12 -17.61 13.70
C GLU A 133 3.44 -18.26 14.15
N THR A 134 4.51 -17.48 14.09
CA THR A 134 5.78 -17.90 14.69
C THR A 134 5.75 -17.53 16.17
N HIS A 135 5.80 -18.52 17.04
CA HIS A 135 5.85 -18.32 18.50
C HIS A 135 7.26 -17.96 18.99
N ASP A 136 7.94 -17.07 18.28
CA ASP A 136 9.18 -16.50 18.77
C ASP A 136 8.90 -15.32 19.70
N SER A 137 9.82 -15.02 20.59
CA SER A 137 9.70 -13.95 21.59
C SER A 137 9.84 -12.55 21.01
N TYR A 138 10.02 -12.43 19.69
CA TYR A 138 10.26 -11.15 19.03
C TYR A 138 9.02 -10.68 18.27
N ASN A 139 8.64 -9.44 18.52
CA ASN A 139 7.61 -8.79 17.72
C ASN A 139 8.15 -8.38 16.32
N ILE A 140 7.25 -7.95 15.45
CA ILE A 140 7.59 -7.58 14.06
C ILE A 140 8.63 -6.45 13.97
N PHE A 141 8.62 -5.51 14.92
CA PHE A 141 9.56 -4.39 14.94
C PHE A 141 10.95 -4.84 15.35
N ASP A 142 11.05 -5.77 16.32
CA ASP A 142 12.32 -6.38 16.71
C ASP A 142 12.93 -7.15 15.54
N LYS A 143 12.13 -7.93 14.81
CA LYS A 143 12.58 -8.66 13.62
C LYS A 143 13.10 -7.73 12.53
N LYS A 144 12.40 -6.62 12.29
CA LYS A 144 12.82 -5.60 11.32
C LYS A 144 14.18 -4.99 11.68
N VAL A 145 14.35 -4.58 12.92
CA VAL A 145 15.61 -3.99 13.38
C VAL A 145 16.74 -5.00 13.34
N ARG A 146 16.51 -6.22 13.83
CA ARG A 146 17.52 -7.29 13.81
C ARG A 146 17.98 -7.64 12.40
N SER A 147 17.06 -7.83 11.47
CA SER A 147 17.42 -8.16 10.08
C SER A 147 18.31 -7.10 9.43
N PHE A 148 18.07 -5.82 9.75
CA PHE A 148 18.90 -4.73 9.28
C PHE A 148 20.30 -4.74 9.94
N VAL A 149 20.35 -4.91 11.27
CA VAL A 149 21.62 -4.99 12.02
C VAL A 149 22.46 -6.17 11.55
N GLU A 150 21.86 -7.33 11.36
CA GLU A 150 22.54 -8.52 10.84
C GLU A 150 23.09 -8.30 9.43
N ALA A 151 22.33 -7.63 8.55
CA ALA A 151 22.81 -7.28 7.22
C ALA A 151 24.06 -6.37 7.28
N VAL A 152 24.04 -5.37 8.16
CA VAL A 152 25.20 -4.47 8.36
C VAL A 152 26.40 -5.24 8.93
N GLN A 153 26.20 -6.06 9.96
CA GLN A 153 27.28 -6.83 10.60
C GLN A 153 27.95 -7.83 9.66
N ASN A 154 27.17 -8.43 8.76
CA ASN A 154 27.66 -9.45 7.83
C ASN A 154 28.11 -8.83 6.47
N GLY A 155 28.08 -7.51 6.31
CA GLY A 155 28.36 -6.86 5.02
C GLY A 155 27.39 -7.26 3.91
N GLY A 156 26.17 -7.65 4.30
CA GLY A 156 25.13 -8.11 3.39
C GLY A 156 24.33 -6.98 2.74
N LYS A 157 23.37 -7.36 1.89
CA LYS A 157 22.42 -6.42 1.28
C LYS A 157 21.35 -6.06 2.30
N ALA A 158 20.80 -4.85 2.18
CA ALA A 158 19.63 -4.44 2.96
C ALA A 158 18.47 -5.43 2.76
N PRO A 159 17.70 -5.76 3.81
CA PRO A 159 16.56 -6.67 3.73
C PRO A 159 15.51 -6.22 2.70
N VAL A 160 15.33 -4.91 2.55
CA VAL A 160 14.52 -4.30 1.49
C VAL A 160 15.46 -3.53 0.56
N PRO A 161 15.63 -3.97 -0.69
CA PRO A 161 16.52 -3.31 -1.65
C PRO A 161 16.05 -1.89 -1.99
N SER A 162 16.99 -0.97 -2.17
CA SER A 162 16.67 0.42 -2.51
C SER A 162 15.84 0.55 -3.79
N SER A 163 16.06 -0.32 -4.79
CA SER A 163 15.28 -0.34 -6.03
C SER A 163 13.79 -0.55 -5.80
N GLN A 164 13.42 -1.39 -4.83
CA GLN A 164 12.02 -1.63 -4.45
C GLN A 164 11.41 -0.40 -3.78
N ILE A 165 12.17 0.25 -2.88
CA ILE A 165 11.74 1.49 -2.22
C ILE A 165 11.53 2.60 -3.25
N PHE A 166 12.40 2.71 -4.25
CA PHE A 166 12.26 3.70 -5.32
C PHE A 166 10.98 3.52 -6.13
N TYR A 167 10.55 2.29 -6.42
CA TYR A 167 9.29 2.06 -7.14
C TYR A 167 8.08 2.50 -6.33
N ASN A 168 8.05 2.14 -5.05
CA ASN A 168 7.00 2.59 -4.13
C ASN A 168 6.95 4.12 -4.08
N GLN A 169 8.09 4.76 -3.80
CA GLN A 169 8.17 6.22 -3.71
C GLN A 169 7.83 6.92 -5.04
N ALA A 170 8.24 6.36 -6.17
CA ALA A 170 7.94 6.92 -7.49
C ALA A 170 6.45 6.89 -7.82
N ILE A 171 5.73 5.84 -7.39
CA ILE A 171 4.28 5.77 -7.52
C ILE A 171 3.62 6.87 -6.66
N ILE A 172 4.02 6.99 -5.39
CA ILE A 172 3.49 8.03 -4.47
C ILE A 172 3.70 9.43 -5.04
N ASP A 173 4.92 9.75 -5.46
CA ASP A 173 5.26 11.05 -6.08
C ASP A 173 4.49 11.26 -7.39
N GLY A 174 4.36 10.21 -8.19
CA GLY A 174 3.58 10.21 -9.42
C GLY A 174 2.10 10.55 -9.18
N ILE A 175 1.47 9.94 -8.18
CA ILE A 175 0.08 10.24 -7.80
C ILE A 175 -0.07 11.74 -7.46
N MET A 176 0.86 12.28 -6.68
CA MET A 176 0.85 13.68 -6.30
C MET A 176 1.04 14.62 -7.51
N LYS A 177 1.91 14.26 -8.43
CA LYS A 177 2.16 15.03 -9.67
C LYS A 177 0.97 14.95 -10.62
N SER A 178 0.40 13.77 -10.83
CA SER A 178 -0.77 13.55 -11.68
C SER A 178 -1.98 14.34 -11.16
N HIS A 179 -2.23 14.31 -9.84
CA HIS A 179 -3.29 15.11 -9.24
C HIS A 179 -3.14 16.60 -9.55
N ARG A 180 -1.92 17.16 -9.45
CA ARG A 180 -1.67 18.58 -9.77
C ARG A 180 -1.81 18.89 -11.25
N ALA A 181 -1.41 17.96 -12.11
CA ALA A 181 -1.48 18.09 -13.56
C ALA A 181 -2.91 17.89 -14.09
N GLY A 182 -3.76 17.16 -13.38
CA GLY A 182 -5.12 16.82 -13.80
C GLY A 182 -5.21 15.75 -14.89
N HIS A 183 -4.13 15.03 -15.15
CA HIS A 183 -4.07 13.97 -16.15
C HIS A 183 -3.03 12.89 -15.81
N GLU A 184 -3.03 11.79 -16.57
CA GLU A 184 -2.01 10.73 -16.50
C GLU A 184 -0.62 11.30 -16.81
N ILE A 185 0.38 10.87 -16.04
CA ILE A 185 1.77 11.26 -16.25
C ILE A 185 2.68 10.04 -16.33
N GLU A 186 3.81 10.20 -16.98
CA GLU A 186 4.92 9.23 -16.98
C GLU A 186 5.66 9.26 -15.64
N ILE A 187 5.96 8.07 -15.11
CA ILE A 187 6.78 7.92 -13.90
C ILE A 187 8.25 7.85 -14.32
N LYS A 188 9.02 8.88 -13.95
CA LYS A 188 10.46 8.93 -14.18
C LYS A 188 11.17 8.37 -12.95
N LEU A 189 11.92 7.31 -13.15
CA LEU A 189 12.80 6.75 -12.13
C LEU A 189 14.16 7.45 -12.20
N PRO A 190 14.86 7.63 -11.06
CA PRO A 190 16.22 8.12 -11.10
C PRO A 190 17.11 7.13 -11.87
N GLU A 191 18.03 7.66 -12.66
CA GLU A 191 19.09 6.86 -13.27
C GLU A 191 20.03 6.39 -12.14
N CYS A 192 20.22 5.07 -12.05
CA CYS A 192 21.13 4.44 -11.06
C CYS A 192 22.51 4.20 -11.70
#